data_a0d676870c468f3d855e208a8114f416
#
_entry.id   a0d676870c468f3d855e208a8114f416
#
_cell.length_a   1.000
_cell.length_b   1.000
_cell.length_c   1.000
_cell.angle_alpha   90.00
_cell.angle_beta   90.00
_cell.angle_gamma   90.00
#
_symmetry.space_group_name_H-M   'P 1'
#
loop_
_entity.id
_entity.type
_entity.pdbx_description
1 polymer ?
#
loop_
_entity_poly.entity_id
_entity_poly.type
_entity_poly.pdbx_seq_one_letter_code
_entity_poly.pdbx_strand_id
1 'polypeptide(L)'
;MTRRRAAQSGSALVLATLGVGAQASPRYAPAGLLLLRAGVRVMIDGGPGAEPLGSIAAWLVTDERSELIPRIRELARAKGIEPRAGSFHAKGLVIECRAVVHTSHPTFGFLIRAGGARVVWAPEFLEFPSWAADATLMFAEAAGWNRPIRFRGGVGGHLDALAVAEEACRHRVRRLVFAHIGRPTVRAMDRGEAPPFGEFGADGRRYVLATRRTAKRRQP
;
A
#
# COMPACT_ATOMS: atom_id res chain seq x y z
N MET A 1 35.45 33.77 6.20
CA MET A 1 34.19 33.29 6.80
C MET A 1 33.45 32.46 5.75
N THR A 2 33.62 31.15 5.77
CA THR A 2 33.06 30.22 4.75
C THR A 2 31.68 29.76 5.24
N ARG A 3 30.61 30.27 4.63
CA ARG A 3 29.25 29.79 4.89
C ARG A 3 29.14 28.35 4.44
N ARG A 4 29.13 27.42 5.37
CA ARG A 4 28.69 26.00 5.12
C ARG A 4 27.27 26.06 4.56
N ARG A 5 27.10 25.74 3.26
CA ARG A 5 25.80 25.43 2.68
C ARG A 5 25.26 24.22 3.41
N ALA A 6 24.24 24.42 4.24
CA ALA A 6 23.45 23.32 4.78
C ALA A 6 22.91 22.50 3.61
N ALA A 7 23.37 21.27 3.48
CA ALA A 7 22.84 20.33 2.52
C ALA A 7 21.37 20.10 2.89
N GLN A 8 20.44 20.65 2.11
CA GLN A 8 19.02 20.33 2.24
C GLN A 8 18.86 18.85 1.97
N SER A 9 18.85 18.03 3.02
CA SER A 9 18.53 16.61 2.94
C SER A 9 17.15 16.47 2.31
N GLY A 10 17.05 15.73 1.21
CA GLY A 10 15.74 15.36 0.65
C GLY A 10 14.93 14.69 1.75
N SER A 11 13.70 15.17 2.00
CA SER A 11 12.84 14.59 3.04
C SER A 11 12.57 13.12 2.73
N ALA A 12 12.80 12.22 3.70
CA ALA A 12 12.50 10.81 3.54
C ALA A 12 11.00 10.60 3.25
N LEU A 13 10.68 9.54 2.52
CA LEU A 13 9.31 9.01 2.46
C LEU A 13 9.13 8.06 3.65
N VAL A 14 8.22 8.38 4.53
CA VAL A 14 7.81 7.53 5.65
C VAL A 14 6.46 6.92 5.34
N LEU A 15 6.37 5.60 5.49
CA LEU A 15 5.17 4.81 5.29
C LEU A 15 4.85 4.11 6.62
N ALA A 16 3.60 4.11 7.03
CA ALA A 16 3.14 3.38 8.21
C ALA A 16 1.92 2.54 7.85
N THR A 17 2.02 1.23 8.02
CA THR A 17 0.85 0.35 7.94
C THR A 17 0.03 0.54 9.22
N LEU A 18 -1.12 1.21 9.13
CA LEU A 18 -2.01 1.38 10.28
C LEU A 18 -2.75 0.09 10.58
N GLY A 19 -3.02 -0.71 9.55
CA GLY A 19 -3.51 -2.06 9.62
C GLY A 19 -2.99 -2.87 8.42
N VAL A 20 -2.96 -4.20 8.56
CA VAL A 20 -2.54 -5.13 7.50
C VAL A 20 -3.54 -6.27 7.31
N GLY A 21 -4.71 -6.21 7.93
CA GLY A 21 -5.74 -7.25 7.85
C GLY A 21 -6.59 -7.15 6.61
N ALA A 22 -6.98 -8.31 6.06
CA ALA A 22 -8.13 -8.43 5.19
C ALA A 22 -9.40 -8.12 5.99
N GLN A 23 -10.51 -7.88 5.30
CA GLN A 23 -11.80 -7.74 5.95
C GLN A 23 -12.07 -8.93 6.88
N ALA A 24 -12.57 -8.66 8.08
CA ALA A 24 -12.79 -9.66 9.12
C ALA A 24 -11.54 -10.51 9.47
N SER A 25 -10.34 -9.96 9.31
CA SER A 25 -9.12 -10.59 9.81
C SER A 25 -9.25 -10.84 11.32
N PRO A 26 -8.91 -12.04 11.83
CA PRO A 26 -9.04 -12.33 13.26
C PRO A 26 -7.93 -11.69 14.10
N ARG A 27 -6.94 -11.04 13.49
CA ARG A 27 -5.72 -10.58 14.17
C ARG A 27 -5.38 -9.12 13.93
N TYR A 28 -5.66 -8.60 12.73
CA TYR A 28 -5.15 -7.31 12.29
C TYR A 28 -6.28 -6.34 11.99
N ALA A 29 -6.04 -5.05 12.20
CA ALA A 29 -6.91 -3.99 11.74
C ALA A 29 -6.98 -3.95 10.20
N PRO A 30 -8.01 -3.37 9.60
CA PRO A 30 -8.15 -3.29 8.13
C PRO A 30 -6.92 -2.70 7.45
N ALA A 31 -6.50 -3.30 6.33
CA ALA A 31 -5.32 -2.87 5.60
C ALA A 31 -5.38 -1.37 5.26
N GLY A 32 -4.40 -0.61 5.72
CA GLY A 32 -4.34 0.83 5.53
C GLY A 32 -2.93 1.37 5.65
N LEU A 33 -2.57 2.27 4.72
CA LEU A 33 -1.24 2.85 4.61
C LEU A 33 -1.28 4.36 4.79
N LEU A 34 -0.58 4.86 5.80
CA LEU A 34 -0.33 6.29 5.98
C LEU A 34 1.02 6.67 5.41
N LEU A 35 1.03 7.61 4.45
CA LEU A 35 2.23 8.18 3.87
C LEU A 35 2.52 9.54 4.50
N LEU A 36 3.81 9.82 4.72
CA LEU A 36 4.31 11.12 5.16
C LEU A 36 5.53 11.53 4.34
N ARG A 37 5.47 12.69 3.70
CA ARG A 37 6.59 13.29 2.98
C ARG A 37 6.52 14.82 3.00
N ALA A 38 7.60 15.48 3.40
CA ALA A 38 7.72 16.95 3.42
C ALA A 38 6.51 17.66 4.07
N GLY A 39 6.00 17.11 5.16
CA GLY A 39 4.82 17.63 5.87
C GLY A 39 3.46 17.22 5.27
N VAL A 40 3.44 16.68 4.04
CA VAL A 40 2.21 16.16 3.43
C VAL A 40 1.93 14.75 3.97
N ARG A 41 0.70 14.53 4.40
CA ARG A 41 0.20 13.23 4.88
C ARG A 41 -0.96 12.78 4.00
N VAL A 42 -0.91 11.53 3.54
CA VAL A 42 -1.96 10.92 2.72
C VAL A 42 -2.30 9.56 3.31
N MET A 43 -3.58 9.29 3.46
CA MET A 43 -4.08 7.97 3.85
C MET A 43 -4.51 7.19 2.61
N ILE A 44 -4.24 5.89 2.59
CA ILE A 44 -4.78 4.96 1.60
C ILE A 44 -5.47 3.82 2.35
N ASP A 45 -6.73 3.53 2.01
CA ASP A 45 -7.58 2.53 2.62
C ASP A 45 -7.69 2.66 4.15
N GLY A 46 -7.68 1.57 4.91
CA GLY A 46 -7.87 1.55 6.35
C GLY A 46 -9.31 1.39 6.75
N GLY A 47 -9.70 2.03 7.82
CA GLY A 47 -11.04 1.91 8.41
C GLY A 47 -10.98 1.96 9.93
N PRO A 48 -12.04 1.51 10.63
CA PRO A 48 -12.05 1.47 12.10
C PRO A 48 -10.88 0.66 12.68
N GLY A 49 -10.08 1.28 13.54
CA GLY A 49 -8.85 0.70 14.10
C GLY A 49 -7.59 0.89 13.24
N ALA A 50 -7.74 1.38 12.01
CA ALA A 50 -6.64 1.73 11.11
C ALA A 50 -6.83 3.14 10.51
N GLU A 51 -7.41 4.06 11.27
CA GLU A 51 -7.61 5.44 10.90
C GLU A 51 -6.39 6.32 11.23
N PRO A 52 -6.09 7.33 10.39
CA PRO A 52 -4.97 8.24 10.65
C PRO A 52 -5.30 9.22 11.77
N LEU A 53 -4.38 9.37 12.74
CA LEU A 53 -4.46 10.44 13.73
C LEU A 53 -4.10 11.79 13.09
N GLY A 54 -4.77 12.87 13.52
CA GLY A 54 -4.53 14.24 13.05
C GLY A 54 -4.97 14.49 11.61
N SER A 55 -4.53 15.62 11.04
CA SER A 55 -4.90 16.05 9.69
C SER A 55 -4.16 15.26 8.60
N ILE A 56 -4.83 15.08 7.47
CA ILE A 56 -4.28 14.50 6.24
C ILE A 56 -4.69 15.37 5.04
N ALA A 57 -3.93 15.33 3.96
CA ALA A 57 -4.21 16.09 2.75
C ALA A 57 -5.20 15.36 1.81
N ALA A 58 -5.25 14.03 1.88
CA ALA A 58 -6.16 13.20 1.10
C ALA A 58 -6.38 11.85 1.78
N TRP A 59 -7.53 11.24 1.50
CA TRP A 59 -7.83 9.84 1.80
C TRP A 59 -8.17 9.14 0.49
N LEU A 60 -7.28 8.25 0.05
CA LEU A 60 -7.46 7.47 -1.18
C LEU A 60 -7.99 6.08 -0.82
N VAL A 61 -8.74 5.47 -1.73
CA VAL A 61 -9.27 4.11 -1.54
C VAL A 61 -9.03 3.26 -2.79
N THR A 62 -8.74 1.98 -2.58
CA THR A 62 -8.54 1.01 -3.67
C THR A 62 -9.86 0.55 -4.29
N ASP A 63 -10.94 0.56 -3.52
CA ASP A 63 -12.27 0.17 -3.97
C ASP A 63 -13.35 1.07 -3.36
N GLU A 64 -14.08 1.83 -4.21
CA GLU A 64 -15.16 2.72 -3.78
C GLU A 64 -16.47 1.98 -3.44
N ARG A 65 -16.51 0.67 -3.63
CA ARG A 65 -17.67 -0.20 -3.36
C ARG A 65 -17.40 -1.25 -2.28
N SER A 66 -16.22 -1.20 -1.64
CA SER A 66 -15.92 -2.12 -0.54
C SER A 66 -16.86 -1.89 0.65
N GLU A 67 -17.06 -2.92 1.45
CA GLU A 67 -17.92 -2.87 2.65
C GLU A 67 -17.42 -1.89 3.70
N LEU A 68 -16.16 -1.51 3.66
CA LEU A 68 -15.56 -0.54 4.58
C LEU A 68 -15.83 0.91 4.21
N ILE A 69 -16.23 1.20 2.95
CA ILE A 69 -16.42 2.58 2.45
C ILE A 69 -17.38 3.41 3.32
N PRO A 70 -18.53 2.91 3.79
CA PRO A 70 -19.41 3.71 4.65
C PRO A 70 -18.70 4.18 5.93
N ARG A 71 -17.89 3.31 6.54
CA ARG A 71 -17.12 3.63 7.75
C ARG A 71 -15.94 4.55 7.47
N ILE A 72 -15.23 4.35 6.36
CA ILE A 72 -14.15 5.24 5.92
C ILE A 72 -14.70 6.64 5.67
N ARG A 73 -15.87 6.78 5.00
CA ARG A 73 -16.52 8.08 4.79
C ARG A 73 -16.91 8.77 6.09
N GLU A 74 -17.40 8.04 7.07
CA GLU A 74 -17.72 8.57 8.39
C GLU A 74 -16.47 9.16 9.06
N LEU A 75 -15.37 8.39 9.11
CA LEU A 75 -14.10 8.80 9.70
C LEU A 75 -13.46 9.98 8.95
N ALA A 76 -13.54 9.99 7.62
CA ALA A 76 -12.98 11.04 6.78
C ALA A 76 -13.78 12.35 6.86
N ARG A 77 -15.11 12.28 7.02
CA ARG A 77 -15.98 13.45 7.20
C ARG A 77 -15.58 14.25 8.43
N ALA A 78 -15.21 13.58 9.53
CA ALA A 78 -14.68 14.23 10.73
C ALA A 78 -13.35 15.01 10.48
N LYS A 79 -12.71 14.79 9.33
CA LYS A 79 -11.48 15.48 8.89
C LYS A 79 -11.74 16.46 7.72
N GLY A 80 -12.99 16.61 7.29
CA GLY A 80 -13.36 17.46 6.14
C GLY A 80 -12.89 16.90 4.80
N ILE A 81 -12.76 15.58 4.66
CA ILE A 81 -12.21 14.92 3.46
C ILE A 81 -13.24 13.94 2.90
N GLU A 82 -13.34 13.89 1.56
CA GLU A 82 -14.07 12.84 0.84
C GLU A 82 -13.11 11.79 0.34
N PRO A 83 -13.23 10.51 0.76
CA PRO A 83 -12.42 9.41 0.27
C PRO A 83 -12.77 9.08 -1.19
N ARG A 84 -11.74 8.83 -2.00
CA ARG A 84 -11.95 8.52 -3.42
C ARG A 84 -10.86 7.64 -4.00
N ALA A 85 -11.17 6.86 -5.02
CA ALA A 85 -10.19 6.30 -5.93
C ALA A 85 -9.70 7.41 -6.86
N GLY A 86 -8.38 7.59 -6.95
CA GLY A 86 -7.80 8.63 -7.78
C GLY A 86 -6.34 8.90 -7.48
N SER A 87 -5.68 9.61 -8.37
CA SER A 87 -4.29 10.01 -8.20
C SER A 87 -4.17 11.24 -7.28
N PHE A 88 -3.03 11.37 -6.61
CA PHE A 88 -2.70 12.50 -5.76
C PHE A 88 -1.28 13.01 -6.05
N HIS A 89 -1.13 14.32 -6.13
CA HIS A 89 0.13 14.97 -6.46
C HIS A 89 0.45 16.06 -5.44
N ALA A 90 1.66 16.03 -4.91
CA ALA A 90 2.23 17.08 -4.08
C ALA A 90 3.71 17.26 -4.42
N LYS A 91 4.35 18.33 -3.91
CA LYS A 91 5.77 18.57 -4.18
C LYS A 91 6.64 17.38 -3.78
N GLY A 92 7.20 16.71 -4.78
CA GLY A 92 8.09 15.55 -4.61
C GLY A 92 7.40 14.25 -4.21
N LEU A 93 6.07 14.18 -4.26
CA LEU A 93 5.25 12.99 -4.06
C LEU A 93 4.24 12.89 -5.18
N VAL A 94 4.22 11.74 -5.87
CA VAL A 94 3.24 11.40 -6.88
C VAL A 94 2.63 10.04 -6.49
N ILE A 95 1.31 9.98 -6.41
CA ILE A 95 0.55 8.76 -6.16
C ILE A 95 -0.37 8.55 -7.35
N GLU A 96 -0.08 7.54 -8.16
CA GLU A 96 -0.84 7.18 -9.35
C GLU A 96 -1.81 6.05 -9.04
N CYS A 97 -3.09 6.26 -9.32
CA CYS A 97 -4.11 5.23 -9.27
C CYS A 97 -3.96 4.30 -10.49
N ARG A 98 -3.87 3.00 -10.27
CA ARG A 98 -3.65 1.97 -11.29
C ARG A 98 -4.65 0.84 -11.13
N ALA A 99 -5.28 0.42 -12.23
CA ALA A 99 -6.23 -0.69 -12.20
C ALA A 99 -5.56 -2.02 -11.78
N VAL A 100 -6.33 -2.83 -11.07
CA VAL A 100 -6.02 -4.23 -10.72
C VAL A 100 -7.22 -5.11 -11.07
N VAL A 101 -6.96 -6.40 -11.29
CA VAL A 101 -8.03 -7.40 -11.47
C VAL A 101 -8.37 -7.96 -10.09
N HIS A 102 -9.56 -7.64 -9.59
CA HIS A 102 -10.01 -8.10 -8.27
C HIS A 102 -11.50 -8.43 -8.22
N THR A 103 -12.37 -7.53 -8.73
CA THR A 103 -13.84 -7.68 -8.71
C THR A 103 -14.43 -7.44 -10.10
N SER A 104 -15.77 -7.52 -10.21
CA SER A 104 -16.50 -7.19 -11.43
C SER A 104 -16.65 -5.68 -11.69
N HIS A 105 -16.28 -4.85 -10.72
CA HIS A 105 -16.25 -3.38 -10.85
C HIS A 105 -14.81 -2.87 -10.75
N PRO A 106 -14.56 -1.61 -11.16
CA PRO A 106 -13.22 -1.04 -11.12
C PRO A 106 -12.63 -1.07 -9.71
N THR A 107 -11.44 -1.69 -9.57
CA THR A 107 -10.62 -1.71 -8.38
C THR A 107 -9.19 -1.30 -8.73
N PHE A 108 -8.46 -0.79 -7.75
CA PHE A 108 -7.21 -0.11 -7.99
C PHE A 108 -6.13 -0.51 -6.98
N GLY A 109 -4.90 -0.26 -7.35
CA GLY A 109 -3.76 -0.12 -6.47
C GLY A 109 -3.10 1.23 -6.72
N PHE A 110 -2.07 1.54 -5.96
CA PHE A 110 -1.37 2.83 -6.03
C PHE A 110 0.12 2.65 -6.27
N LEU A 111 0.62 3.34 -7.29
CA LEU A 111 2.05 3.49 -7.53
C LEU A 111 2.51 4.83 -6.96
N ILE A 112 3.32 4.78 -5.92
CA ILE A 112 3.82 5.93 -5.17
C ILE A 112 5.27 6.19 -5.58
N ARG A 113 5.55 7.40 -6.07
CA ARG A 113 6.89 7.83 -6.45
C ARG A 113 7.34 9.01 -5.59
N ALA A 114 8.53 8.88 -5.01
CA ALA A 114 9.12 9.91 -4.18
C ALA A 114 10.66 9.82 -4.19
N GLY A 115 11.34 10.81 -4.78
CA GLY A 115 12.80 10.92 -4.75
C GLY A 115 13.56 9.67 -5.23
N GLY A 116 13.08 9.04 -6.31
CA GLY A 116 13.65 7.81 -6.87
C GLY A 116 13.14 6.51 -6.24
N ALA A 117 12.44 6.57 -5.13
CA ALA A 117 11.73 5.41 -4.59
C ALA A 117 10.47 5.13 -5.41
N ARG A 118 10.18 3.85 -5.61
CA ARG A 118 9.00 3.31 -6.29
C ARG A 118 8.30 2.36 -5.32
N VAL A 119 7.20 2.80 -4.72
CA VAL A 119 6.43 2.00 -3.76
C VAL A 119 5.11 1.61 -4.39
N VAL A 120 4.67 0.40 -4.13
CA VAL A 120 3.38 -0.13 -4.58
C VAL A 120 2.53 -0.45 -3.35
N TRP A 121 1.29 0.02 -3.37
CA TRP A 121 0.21 -0.42 -2.49
C TRP A 121 -0.84 -1.09 -3.35
N ALA A 122 -0.90 -2.40 -3.32
CA ALA A 122 -1.90 -3.21 -4.00
C ALA A 122 -2.29 -4.37 -3.07
N PRO A 123 -3.17 -4.11 -2.08
CA PRO A 123 -3.52 -5.10 -1.06
C PRO A 123 -4.51 -6.14 -1.57
N GLU A 124 -5.17 -5.90 -2.70
CA GLU A 124 -6.22 -6.77 -3.25
C GLU A 124 -6.07 -6.93 -4.75
N PHE A 125 -5.80 -8.16 -5.22
CA PHE A 125 -5.80 -8.52 -6.63
C PHE A 125 -5.86 -10.04 -6.83
N LEU A 126 -6.45 -10.47 -7.94
CA LEU A 126 -6.44 -11.86 -8.41
C LEU A 126 -5.28 -12.13 -9.37
N GLU A 127 -4.87 -11.12 -10.13
CA GLU A 127 -3.76 -11.18 -11.06
C GLU A 127 -2.66 -10.20 -10.64
N PHE A 128 -1.41 -10.67 -10.60
CA PHE A 128 -0.29 -9.83 -10.18
C PHE A 128 -0.18 -8.61 -11.09
N PRO A 129 -0.17 -7.38 -10.56
CA PRO A 129 -0.15 -6.18 -11.38
C PRO A 129 1.24 -5.96 -12.00
N SER A 130 1.38 -6.16 -13.31
CA SER A 130 2.65 -6.02 -14.04
C SER A 130 3.31 -4.64 -13.86
N TRP A 131 2.51 -3.60 -13.63
CA TRP A 131 3.01 -2.25 -13.34
C TRP A 131 3.72 -2.14 -11.97
N ALA A 132 3.68 -3.17 -11.11
CA ALA A 132 4.45 -3.25 -9.88
C ALA A 132 5.91 -3.63 -10.09
N ALA A 133 6.32 -4.00 -11.31
CA ALA A 133 7.69 -4.38 -11.62
C ALA A 133 8.71 -3.33 -11.15
N ASP A 134 9.88 -3.81 -10.68
CA ASP A 134 10.98 -3.01 -10.17
C ASP A 134 10.63 -2.14 -8.93
N ALA A 135 9.56 -2.46 -8.20
CA ALA A 135 9.21 -1.74 -6.99
C ALA A 135 10.35 -1.83 -5.94
N THR A 136 10.67 -0.69 -5.33
CA THR A 136 11.59 -0.63 -4.18
C THR A 136 10.98 -1.31 -2.96
N LEU A 137 9.65 -1.15 -2.80
CA LEU A 137 8.83 -1.74 -1.74
C LEU A 137 7.43 -1.96 -2.29
N MET A 138 6.87 -3.14 -2.08
CA MET A 138 5.50 -3.46 -2.43
C MET A 138 4.77 -3.99 -1.19
N PHE A 139 3.60 -3.44 -0.94
CA PHE A 139 2.60 -4.00 -0.04
C PHE A 139 1.57 -4.73 -0.89
N ALA A 140 1.36 -6.01 -0.62
CA ALA A 140 0.60 -6.87 -1.51
C ALA A 140 -0.36 -7.80 -0.78
N GLU A 141 -1.21 -8.42 -1.57
CA GLU A 141 -2.25 -9.39 -1.26
C GLU A 141 -1.76 -10.59 -0.41
N ALA A 142 -2.51 -10.96 0.61
CA ALA A 142 -2.31 -12.15 1.44
C ALA A 142 -3.61 -12.67 2.08
N ALA A 143 -4.76 -12.48 1.45
CA ALA A 143 -6.02 -13.02 1.96
C ALA A 143 -6.03 -14.56 1.97
N GLY A 144 -5.52 -15.20 0.92
CA GLY A 144 -5.25 -16.63 0.80
C GLY A 144 -3.80 -16.98 1.09
N TRP A 145 -3.50 -18.21 1.54
CA TRP A 145 -2.13 -18.67 1.79
C TRP A 145 -1.48 -19.36 0.58
N ASN A 146 -2.01 -20.53 0.20
CA ASN A 146 -1.47 -21.40 -0.85
C ASN A 146 -2.50 -21.77 -1.91
N ARG A 147 -3.64 -21.12 -1.92
CA ARG A 147 -4.71 -21.25 -2.92
C ARG A 147 -5.40 -19.91 -3.10
N PRO A 148 -5.65 -19.49 -4.35
CA PRO A 148 -6.38 -18.27 -4.61
C PRO A 148 -7.84 -18.39 -4.11
N ILE A 149 -8.38 -17.30 -3.64
CA ILE A 149 -9.79 -17.18 -3.30
C ILE A 149 -10.49 -16.64 -4.55
N ARG A 150 -11.41 -17.42 -5.13
CA ARG A 150 -12.18 -16.99 -6.30
C ARG A 150 -13.61 -16.66 -5.88
N PHE A 151 -14.11 -15.54 -6.37
CA PHE A 151 -15.50 -15.16 -6.14
C PHE A 151 -16.44 -16.00 -7.01
N ARG A 152 -17.67 -16.18 -6.51
CA ARG A 152 -18.70 -16.93 -7.25
C ARG A 152 -18.95 -16.26 -8.61
N GLY A 153 -19.18 -17.09 -9.64
CA GLY A 153 -19.42 -16.59 -11.01
C GLY A 153 -18.17 -16.16 -11.77
N GLY A 154 -16.95 -16.38 -11.22
CA GLY A 154 -15.69 -16.07 -11.91
C GLY A 154 -15.39 -14.58 -12.05
N VAL A 155 -16.05 -13.73 -11.26
CA VAL A 155 -15.98 -12.27 -11.39
C VAL A 155 -14.73 -11.63 -10.77
N GLY A 156 -13.82 -12.44 -10.18
CA GLY A 156 -12.59 -11.95 -9.54
C GLY A 156 -12.16 -12.82 -8.36
N GLY A 157 -11.37 -12.24 -7.45
CA GLY A 157 -10.86 -12.93 -6.27
C GLY A 157 -9.57 -12.36 -5.73
N HIS A 158 -8.87 -13.17 -4.95
CA HIS A 158 -7.58 -12.87 -4.35
C HIS A 158 -6.54 -13.91 -4.79
N LEU A 159 -5.38 -13.47 -5.24
CA LEU A 159 -4.24 -14.33 -5.44
C LEU A 159 -3.71 -14.78 -4.07
N ASP A 160 -3.17 -15.98 -3.98
CA ASP A 160 -2.60 -16.48 -2.73
C ASP A 160 -1.19 -15.95 -2.46
N ALA A 161 -0.79 -15.93 -1.19
CA ALA A 161 0.46 -15.32 -0.74
C ALA A 161 1.70 -15.99 -1.34
N LEU A 162 1.69 -17.32 -1.58
CA LEU A 162 2.83 -18.01 -2.16
C LEU A 162 3.00 -17.64 -3.64
N ALA A 163 1.92 -17.57 -4.41
CA ALA A 163 1.94 -17.09 -5.79
C ALA A 163 2.34 -15.62 -5.88
N VAL A 164 1.87 -14.76 -4.96
CA VAL A 164 2.31 -13.36 -4.86
C VAL A 164 3.82 -13.26 -4.62
N ALA A 165 4.39 -14.09 -3.74
CA ALA A 165 5.84 -14.12 -3.48
C ALA A 165 6.62 -14.47 -4.76
N GLU A 166 6.19 -15.49 -5.50
CA GLU A 166 6.80 -15.93 -6.75
C GLU A 166 6.75 -14.84 -7.83
N GLU A 167 5.56 -14.25 -8.05
CA GLU A 167 5.38 -13.18 -9.02
C GLU A 167 6.18 -11.93 -8.66
N ALA A 168 6.26 -11.56 -7.39
CA ALA A 168 7.06 -10.44 -6.92
C ALA A 168 8.56 -10.63 -7.23
N CYS A 169 9.10 -11.84 -7.03
CA CYS A 169 10.46 -12.20 -7.45
C CYS A 169 10.63 -12.07 -8.96
N ARG A 170 9.71 -12.65 -9.75
CA ARG A 170 9.75 -12.61 -11.22
C ARG A 170 9.73 -11.18 -11.75
N HIS A 171 8.98 -10.29 -11.10
CA HIS A 171 8.87 -8.87 -11.43
C HIS A 171 9.93 -7.98 -10.74
N ARG A 172 10.98 -8.57 -10.13
CA ARG A 172 12.11 -7.87 -9.52
C ARG A 172 11.70 -6.86 -8.44
N VAL A 173 10.65 -7.16 -7.68
CA VAL A 173 10.29 -6.40 -6.48
C VAL A 173 11.44 -6.57 -5.47
N ARG A 174 12.00 -5.47 -4.97
CA ARG A 174 13.18 -5.54 -4.07
C ARG A 174 12.81 -5.91 -2.64
N ARG A 175 11.66 -5.47 -2.17
CA ARG A 175 11.11 -5.80 -0.86
C ARG A 175 9.61 -5.98 -0.96
N LEU A 176 9.12 -7.12 -0.53
CA LEU A 176 7.71 -7.46 -0.47
C LEU A 176 7.25 -7.50 0.99
N VAL A 177 6.12 -6.85 1.28
CA VAL A 177 5.42 -6.87 2.57
C VAL A 177 4.00 -7.32 2.31
N PHE A 178 3.58 -8.39 2.93
CA PHE A 178 2.20 -8.84 2.85
C PHE A 178 1.29 -7.97 3.70
N ALA A 179 0.30 -7.38 3.07
CA ALA A 179 -0.83 -6.67 3.65
C ALA A 179 -2.13 -7.39 3.24
N HIS A 180 -3.29 -6.95 3.76
CA HIS A 180 -4.56 -7.63 3.50
C HIS A 180 -4.54 -9.10 3.95
N ILE A 181 -3.97 -9.36 5.14
CA ILE A 181 -3.74 -10.70 5.70
C ILE A 181 -5.06 -11.30 6.17
N GLY A 182 -5.51 -12.33 5.43
CA GLY A 182 -6.74 -13.05 5.70
C GLY A 182 -6.57 -14.22 6.67
N ARG A 183 -7.69 -14.83 7.04
CA ARG A 183 -7.74 -15.97 7.97
C ARG A 183 -6.90 -17.19 7.52
N PRO A 184 -6.85 -17.60 6.24
CA PRO A 184 -5.99 -18.68 5.79
C PRO A 184 -4.51 -18.40 6.05
N THR A 185 -4.06 -17.17 5.77
CA THR A 185 -2.68 -16.76 5.99
C THR A 185 -2.34 -16.66 7.48
N VAL A 186 -3.25 -16.13 8.33
CA VAL A 186 -3.07 -16.15 9.78
C VAL A 186 -2.88 -17.58 10.30
N ARG A 187 -3.65 -18.55 9.82
CA ARG A 187 -3.49 -19.96 10.21
C ARG A 187 -2.15 -20.55 9.79
N ALA A 188 -1.63 -20.16 8.63
CA ALA A 188 -0.30 -20.56 8.17
C ALA A 188 0.80 -19.98 9.09
N MET A 189 0.69 -18.69 9.43
CA MET A 189 1.59 -18.05 10.41
C MET A 189 1.57 -18.75 11.76
N ASP A 190 0.39 -19.19 12.25
CA ASP A 190 0.26 -19.92 13.52
C ASP A 190 0.94 -21.29 13.50
N ARG A 191 1.09 -21.87 12.31
CA ARG A 191 1.87 -23.12 12.11
C ARG A 191 3.37 -22.87 11.89
N GLY A 192 3.83 -21.61 11.95
CA GLY A 192 5.22 -21.24 11.70
C GLY A 192 5.60 -21.23 10.21
N GLU A 193 4.63 -21.26 9.29
CA GLU A 193 4.90 -21.16 7.86
C GLU A 193 5.31 -19.74 7.49
N ALA A 194 6.27 -19.60 6.57
CA ALA A 194 6.75 -18.33 6.04
C ALA A 194 6.74 -18.37 4.50
N PRO A 195 6.52 -17.22 3.83
CA PRO A 195 6.61 -17.15 2.38
C PRO A 195 8.08 -17.29 1.94
N PRO A 196 8.34 -17.83 0.73
CA PRO A 196 9.70 -17.99 0.21
C PRO A 196 10.38 -16.66 -0.08
N PHE A 197 9.61 -15.60 -0.28
CA PHE A 197 10.08 -14.23 -0.48
C PHE A 197 9.09 -13.26 0.15
N GLY A 198 9.61 -12.21 0.80
CA GLY A 198 8.81 -11.19 1.48
C GLY A 198 8.67 -11.45 2.98
N GLU A 199 7.94 -10.57 3.63
CA GLU A 199 7.68 -10.62 5.07
C GLU A 199 6.22 -10.27 5.35
N PHE A 200 5.67 -10.80 6.43
CA PHE A 200 4.35 -10.39 6.90
C PHE A 200 4.41 -8.96 7.46
N GLY A 201 3.47 -8.14 7.05
CA GLY A 201 3.26 -6.83 7.64
C GLY A 201 2.77 -6.93 9.08
N ALA A 202 2.80 -5.80 9.78
CA ALA A 202 2.24 -5.66 11.12
C ALA A 202 1.57 -4.29 11.27
N ASP A 203 0.52 -4.24 12.08
CA ASP A 203 -0.15 -2.99 12.43
C ASP A 203 0.84 -2.04 13.14
N GLY A 204 0.80 -0.77 12.78
CA GLY A 204 1.69 0.26 13.33
C GLY A 204 3.14 0.24 12.82
N ARG A 205 3.54 -0.71 11.97
CA ARG A 205 4.92 -0.79 11.48
C ARG A 205 5.26 0.36 10.54
N ARG A 206 6.47 0.90 10.70
CA ARG A 206 6.97 2.02 9.88
C ARG A 206 8.09 1.57 8.95
N TYR A 207 8.08 2.13 7.74
CA TYR A 207 9.08 1.93 6.70
C TYR A 207 9.60 3.29 6.26
N VAL A 208 10.92 3.48 6.30
CA VAL A 208 11.56 4.74 5.94
C VAL A 208 12.40 4.53 4.69
N LEU A 209 12.07 5.22 3.62
CA LEU A 209 12.81 5.19 2.37
C LEU A 209 13.58 6.51 2.20
N ALA A 210 14.92 6.40 2.18
CA ALA A 210 15.78 7.51 1.84
C ALA A 210 15.53 7.91 0.38
N THR A 211 15.28 9.19 0.13
CA THR A 211 15.03 9.70 -1.21
C THR A 211 16.25 10.48 -1.70
N ARG A 212 16.83 10.05 -2.81
CA ARG A 212 17.92 10.80 -3.47
C ARG A 212 17.33 12.05 -4.12
N ARG A 213 18.01 13.20 -3.97
CA ARG A 213 17.73 14.36 -4.83
C ARG A 213 18.08 13.97 -6.27
N THR A 214 17.12 14.05 -7.19
CA THR A 214 17.45 14.16 -8.61
C THR A 214 18.30 15.41 -8.78
N ALA A 215 19.58 15.24 -9.04
CA ALA A 215 20.42 16.34 -9.49
C ALA A 215 19.77 16.93 -10.74
N LYS A 216 19.38 18.21 -10.72
CA LYS A 216 19.02 18.91 -11.97
C LYS A 216 20.21 18.77 -12.90
N ARG A 217 20.10 18.01 -13.99
CA ARG A 217 21.03 18.11 -15.11
C ARG A 217 21.02 19.60 -15.49
N ARG A 218 22.11 20.30 -15.23
CA ARG A 218 22.39 21.57 -15.92
C ARG A 218 22.56 21.18 -17.37
N GLN A 219 21.67 21.61 -18.22
CA GLN A 219 21.95 21.66 -19.65
C GLN A 219 23.10 22.64 -19.86
N PRO A 220 24.05 22.30 -20.73
CA PRO A 220 25.16 23.18 -21.12
C PRO A 220 24.67 24.44 -21.80
#